data_da4b465d272c95a594604505ca4c297f
#
_entry.id   da4b465d272c95a594604505ca4c297f
#
_cell.length_a   1.000
_cell.length_b   1.000
_cell.length_c   1.000
_cell.angle_alpha   90.00
_cell.angle_beta   90.00
_cell.angle_gamma   90.00
#
_symmetry.space_group_name_H-M   'P 1'
#
loop_
_entity.id
_entity.type
_entity.pdbx_description
1 polymer ?
#
loop_
_entity_poly.entity_id
_entity_poly.type
_entity_poly.pdbx_seq_one_letter_code
_entity_poly.pdbx_strand_id
1 'polypeptide(L)'
;MKRISKDIWAVFKLLYQNKGRFSINALLLQLIMIFISSTYLILLFNMMLKVAGQSQLTINNWMEIISHPASVILLIIFILSVAFLIYVEFSLLVYMVYAGFDRQIITFKSIFKNAFVNVRKLIGVPVIFFVIYLMLMIPIANLGLSSVLTKNIYIPKFLTEELMKTTKGIIIYGTFMIAVFILNFKLIFTLPLTILNRQSLFKNMRLSWQITKRNKFRLVIEIVILELIIGAILTLIISGATYLAICVDEEGDKFLVSSILFVVLKSALFFYYLFTKLSLISVLVLHLKQENVLDQPGLEFKYPKPKRKSRFFIISMVLAVTCFIGYNMYLLYNNTINTNISIIGHRGFEDKGVENSIPSLKAAAKANVEYVELDTIMTKDKQFVVSHDNNLKRLTGVNKNISESNFKDVVGLENASKWT
;
A
#
# COMPACT_ATOMS: atom_id res chain seq x y z
N MET A 1 -16.06 -1.70 29.09
CA MET A 1 -17.02 -1.89 27.97
C MET A 1 -17.83 -0.63 27.64
N LYS A 2 -18.58 0.00 28.58
CA LYS A 2 -19.40 1.23 28.30
C LYS A 2 -18.65 2.39 27.61
N ARG A 3 -17.38 2.63 27.95
CA ARG A 3 -16.57 3.71 27.35
C ARG A 3 -16.21 3.38 25.90
N ILE A 4 -15.79 2.14 25.62
CA ILE A 4 -15.47 1.66 24.25
C ILE A 4 -16.68 1.80 23.33
N SER A 5 -17.85 1.32 23.75
CA SER A 5 -19.09 1.45 22.99
C SER A 5 -19.45 2.91 22.69
N LYS A 6 -19.27 3.81 23.67
CA LYS A 6 -19.51 5.25 23.51
C LYS A 6 -18.55 5.87 22.46
N ASP A 7 -17.30 5.46 22.48
CA ASP A 7 -16.28 5.98 21.54
C ASP A 7 -16.50 5.49 20.14
N ILE A 8 -16.80 4.19 19.97
CA ILE A 8 -17.18 3.60 18.67
C ILE A 8 -18.41 4.33 18.11
N TRP A 9 -19.42 4.55 18.94
CA TRP A 9 -20.61 5.30 18.53
C TRP A 9 -20.30 6.74 18.13
N ALA A 10 -19.41 7.42 18.85
CA ALA A 10 -18.98 8.79 18.51
C ALA A 10 -18.29 8.84 17.15
N VAL A 11 -17.42 7.86 16.85
CA VAL A 11 -16.77 7.73 15.54
C VAL A 11 -17.78 7.44 14.43
N PHE A 12 -18.70 6.50 14.63
CA PHE A 12 -19.76 6.22 13.66
C PHE A 12 -20.62 7.44 13.37
N LYS A 13 -21.04 8.12 14.42
CA LYS A 13 -21.85 9.36 14.30
C LYS A 13 -21.09 10.43 13.51
N LEU A 14 -19.79 10.62 13.79
CA LEU A 14 -18.94 11.54 13.03
C LEU A 14 -18.90 11.18 11.54
N LEU A 15 -18.58 9.92 11.23
CA LEU A 15 -18.45 9.43 9.85
C LEU A 15 -19.80 9.54 9.10
N TYR A 16 -20.89 9.11 9.72
CA TYR A 16 -22.23 9.17 9.12
C TYR A 16 -22.68 10.60 8.86
N GLN A 17 -22.52 11.50 9.82
CA GLN A 17 -22.95 12.91 9.70
C GLN A 17 -22.13 13.67 8.65
N ASN A 18 -20.87 13.30 8.43
CA ASN A 18 -19.96 13.96 7.49
C ASN A 18 -19.71 13.15 6.21
N LYS A 19 -20.37 11.99 6.00
CA LYS A 19 -20.08 11.05 4.91
C LYS A 19 -19.90 11.70 3.54
N GLY A 20 -20.83 12.54 3.11
CA GLY A 20 -20.76 13.19 1.79
C GLY A 20 -19.60 14.17 1.67
N ARG A 21 -19.30 14.94 2.74
CA ARG A 21 -18.17 15.88 2.75
C ARG A 21 -16.84 15.16 2.78
N PHE A 22 -16.71 14.14 3.63
CA PHE A 22 -15.51 13.33 3.73
C PHE A 22 -15.22 12.62 2.40
N SER A 23 -16.24 12.03 1.78
CA SER A 23 -16.10 11.36 0.48
C SER A 23 -15.66 12.32 -0.64
N ILE A 24 -16.29 13.49 -0.76
CA ILE A 24 -15.94 14.47 -1.80
C ILE A 24 -14.52 15.00 -1.59
N ASN A 25 -14.18 15.43 -0.37
CA ASN A 25 -12.86 15.99 -0.09
C ASN A 25 -11.76 14.93 -0.25
N ALA A 26 -12.01 13.68 0.15
CA ALA A 26 -11.05 12.60 -0.02
C ALA A 26 -10.91 12.22 -1.50
N LEU A 27 -11.98 12.20 -2.28
CA LEU A 27 -11.92 11.99 -3.73
C LEU A 27 -11.06 13.08 -4.40
N LEU A 28 -11.33 14.34 -4.11
CA LEU A 28 -10.53 15.45 -4.63
C LEU A 28 -9.06 15.36 -4.23
N LEU A 29 -8.78 15.00 -2.97
CA LEU A 29 -7.43 14.78 -2.50
C LEU A 29 -6.74 13.65 -3.27
N GLN A 30 -7.42 12.51 -3.46
CA GLN A 30 -6.85 11.39 -4.20
C GLN A 30 -6.61 11.71 -5.66
N LEU A 31 -7.50 12.45 -6.31
CA LEU A 31 -7.28 12.92 -7.68
C LEU A 31 -6.03 13.82 -7.76
N ILE A 32 -5.86 14.74 -6.83
CA ILE A 32 -4.65 15.59 -6.75
C ILE A 32 -3.41 14.71 -6.55
N MET A 33 -3.46 13.73 -5.64
CA MET A 33 -2.33 12.86 -5.35
C MET A 33 -1.97 11.95 -6.54
N ILE A 34 -2.97 11.43 -7.27
CA ILE A 34 -2.74 10.56 -8.43
C ILE A 34 -2.24 11.36 -9.62
N PHE A 35 -2.89 12.46 -9.99
CA PHE A 35 -2.57 13.16 -11.24
C PHE A 35 -1.43 14.16 -11.09
N ILE A 36 -1.43 14.97 -10.03
CA ILE A 36 -0.43 16.03 -9.85
C ILE A 36 0.81 15.49 -9.16
N SER A 37 0.64 14.85 -7.99
CA SER A 37 1.77 14.41 -7.18
C SER A 37 2.53 13.26 -7.82
N SER A 38 1.82 12.26 -8.40
CA SER A 38 2.50 11.15 -9.08
C SER A 38 3.25 11.62 -10.32
N THR A 39 2.65 12.50 -11.14
CA THR A 39 3.33 13.06 -12.32
C THR A 39 4.60 13.82 -11.92
N TYR A 40 4.51 14.67 -10.89
CA TYR A 40 5.67 15.38 -10.35
C TYR A 40 6.77 14.43 -9.87
N LEU A 41 6.42 13.39 -9.12
CA LEU A 41 7.39 12.41 -8.62
C LEU A 41 8.01 11.58 -9.74
N ILE A 42 7.23 11.18 -10.75
CA ILE A 42 7.75 10.46 -11.93
C ILE A 42 8.74 11.35 -12.70
N LEU A 43 8.40 12.61 -12.93
CA LEU A 43 9.32 13.54 -13.60
C LEU A 43 10.62 13.71 -12.81
N LEU A 44 10.54 13.88 -11.49
CA LEU A 44 11.72 14.03 -10.62
C LEU A 44 12.59 12.77 -10.62
N PHE A 45 11.96 11.59 -10.57
CA PHE A 45 12.66 10.31 -10.65
C PHE A 45 13.35 10.11 -12.00
N ASN A 46 12.65 10.41 -13.11
CA ASN A 46 13.23 10.33 -14.45
C ASN A 46 14.39 11.32 -14.64
N MET A 47 14.29 12.52 -14.06
CA MET A 47 15.39 13.49 -14.07
C MET A 47 16.62 12.93 -13.31
N MET A 48 16.42 12.28 -12.17
CA MET A 48 17.47 11.63 -11.39
C MET A 48 18.19 10.56 -12.22
N LEU A 49 17.45 9.69 -12.90
CA LEU A 49 18.02 8.67 -13.79
C LEU A 49 18.79 9.28 -14.96
N LYS A 50 18.19 10.27 -15.64
CA LYS A 50 18.77 10.93 -16.80
C LYS A 50 20.12 11.60 -16.48
N VAL A 51 20.22 12.26 -15.33
CA VAL A 51 21.47 12.91 -14.89
C VAL A 51 22.56 11.89 -14.60
N ALA A 52 22.22 10.68 -14.15
CA ALA A 52 23.16 9.58 -13.99
C ALA A 52 23.46 8.82 -15.31
N GLY A 53 22.91 9.24 -16.45
CA GLY A 53 23.07 8.54 -17.73
C GLY A 53 22.33 7.21 -17.82
N GLN A 54 21.34 6.98 -16.94
CA GLN A 54 20.59 5.73 -16.83
C GLN A 54 19.18 5.88 -17.38
N SER A 55 18.65 4.83 -18.02
CA SER A 55 17.25 4.79 -18.48
C SER A 55 16.29 4.20 -17.46
N GLN A 56 16.79 3.36 -16.56
CA GLN A 56 16.02 2.67 -15.53
C GLN A 56 16.89 2.37 -14.30
N LEU A 57 16.26 2.15 -13.15
CA LEU A 57 16.92 1.67 -11.94
C LEU A 57 16.93 0.14 -11.92
N THR A 58 18.10 -0.46 -11.81
CA THR A 58 18.28 -1.91 -11.70
C THR A 58 19.19 -2.26 -10.52
N ILE A 59 19.24 -3.56 -10.17
CA ILE A 59 20.17 -4.05 -9.14
C ILE A 59 21.64 -3.82 -9.56
N ASN A 60 21.92 -3.77 -10.85
CA ASN A 60 23.29 -3.66 -11.36
C ASN A 60 23.81 -2.22 -11.48
N ASN A 61 22.90 -1.21 -11.59
CA ASN A 61 23.30 0.19 -11.83
C ASN A 61 22.99 1.16 -10.67
N TRP A 62 22.45 0.69 -9.57
CA TRP A 62 22.10 1.57 -8.44
C TRP A 62 23.32 2.30 -7.86
N MET A 63 24.51 1.63 -7.87
CA MET A 63 25.78 2.25 -7.42
C MET A 63 26.17 3.42 -8.31
N GLU A 64 26.01 3.34 -9.62
CA GLU A 64 26.30 4.41 -10.57
C GLU A 64 25.39 5.62 -10.32
N ILE A 65 24.11 5.39 -10.00
CA ILE A 65 23.15 6.43 -9.69
C ILE A 65 23.52 7.17 -8.40
N ILE A 66 23.89 6.45 -7.33
CA ILE A 66 24.26 7.08 -6.05
C ILE A 66 25.69 7.64 -6.03
N SER A 67 26.58 7.24 -6.96
CA SER A 67 27.91 7.84 -7.10
C SER A 67 27.88 9.19 -7.82
N HIS A 68 26.79 9.51 -8.54
CA HIS A 68 26.67 10.78 -9.26
C HIS A 68 26.08 11.88 -8.34
N PRO A 69 26.81 12.95 -7.98
CA PRO A 69 26.39 13.93 -6.97
C PRO A 69 25.03 14.57 -7.25
N ALA A 70 24.75 14.96 -8.51
CA ALA A 70 23.47 15.59 -8.86
C ALA A 70 22.30 14.60 -8.76
N SER A 71 22.51 13.30 -9.03
CA SER A 71 21.49 12.26 -8.82
C SER A 71 21.18 12.07 -7.35
N VAL A 72 22.19 12.11 -6.48
CA VAL A 72 21.98 12.04 -5.01
C VAL A 72 21.16 13.23 -4.51
N ILE A 73 21.45 14.45 -4.99
CA ILE A 73 20.65 15.63 -4.63
C ILE A 73 19.19 15.45 -5.06
N LEU A 74 18.95 14.99 -6.30
CA LEU A 74 17.59 14.72 -6.81
C LEU A 74 16.90 13.60 -6.03
N LEU A 75 17.61 12.55 -5.61
CA LEU A 75 17.08 11.49 -4.75
C LEU A 75 16.65 12.04 -3.38
N ILE A 76 17.46 12.90 -2.76
CA ILE A 76 17.12 13.55 -1.50
C ILE A 76 15.84 14.42 -1.68
N ILE A 77 15.80 15.22 -2.76
CA ILE A 77 14.62 16.03 -3.07
C ILE A 77 13.39 15.13 -3.30
N PHE A 78 13.54 14.00 -3.98
CA PHE A 78 12.47 13.03 -4.20
C PHE A 78 11.93 12.48 -2.87
N ILE A 79 12.80 12.00 -1.98
CA ILE A 79 12.43 11.46 -0.67
C ILE A 79 11.71 12.52 0.19
N LEU A 80 12.25 13.74 0.21
CA LEU A 80 11.64 14.86 0.95
C LEU A 80 10.29 15.26 0.36
N SER A 81 10.14 15.22 -0.97
CA SER A 81 8.88 15.50 -1.65
C SER A 81 7.82 14.45 -1.31
N VAL A 82 8.18 13.17 -1.32
CA VAL A 82 7.27 12.06 -0.90
C VAL A 82 6.83 12.27 0.55
N ALA A 83 7.77 12.52 1.46
CA ALA A 83 7.46 12.75 2.87
C ALA A 83 6.55 13.98 3.08
N PHE A 84 6.79 15.07 2.37
CA PHE A 84 5.96 16.26 2.41
C PHE A 84 4.55 16.01 1.87
N LEU A 85 4.41 15.33 0.75
CA LEU A 85 3.11 14.99 0.15
C LEU A 85 2.29 14.09 1.07
N ILE A 86 2.90 13.08 1.69
CA ILE A 86 2.24 12.24 2.69
C ILE A 86 1.80 13.08 3.89
N TYR A 87 2.65 13.98 4.37
CA TYR A 87 2.31 14.88 5.47
C TYR A 87 1.10 15.76 5.12
N VAL A 88 1.03 16.32 3.91
CA VAL A 88 -0.11 17.13 3.44
C VAL A 88 -1.37 16.29 3.33
N GLU A 89 -1.30 15.08 2.77
CA GLU A 89 -2.43 14.15 2.68
C GLU A 89 -3.05 13.88 4.06
N PHE A 90 -2.21 13.48 5.02
CA PHE A 90 -2.69 13.21 6.38
C PHE A 90 -3.15 14.47 7.12
N SER A 91 -2.52 15.62 6.88
CA SER A 91 -2.96 16.89 7.46
C SER A 91 -4.39 17.22 7.08
N LEU A 92 -4.75 17.03 5.80
CA LEU A 92 -6.12 17.26 5.34
C LEU A 92 -7.12 16.35 6.06
N LEU A 93 -6.82 15.06 6.15
CA LEU A 93 -7.71 14.09 6.79
C LEU A 93 -7.83 14.34 8.31
N VAL A 94 -6.72 14.60 8.99
CA VAL A 94 -6.70 14.86 10.44
C VAL A 94 -7.46 16.14 10.78
N TYR A 95 -7.26 17.24 10.03
CA TYR A 95 -8.00 18.47 10.25
C TYR A 95 -9.48 18.35 9.94
N MET A 96 -9.86 17.58 8.90
CA MET A 96 -11.27 17.30 8.59
C MET A 96 -11.96 16.55 9.72
N VAL A 97 -11.32 15.51 10.27
CA VAL A 97 -11.84 14.73 11.39
C VAL A 97 -11.91 15.58 12.65
N TYR A 98 -10.86 16.34 12.96
CA TYR A 98 -10.81 17.21 14.13
C TYR A 98 -11.96 18.24 14.12
N ALA A 99 -12.15 18.95 12.99
CA ALA A 99 -13.25 19.89 12.81
C ALA A 99 -14.63 19.23 12.86
N GLY A 100 -14.72 18.01 12.31
CA GLY A 100 -15.97 17.25 12.26
C GLY A 100 -16.52 16.89 13.65
N PHE A 101 -15.67 16.60 14.64
CA PHE A 101 -16.09 16.37 16.02
C PHE A 101 -16.81 17.58 16.63
N ASP A 102 -16.40 18.78 16.27
CA ASP A 102 -17.00 20.05 16.75
C ASP A 102 -18.08 20.58 15.78
N ARG A 103 -18.53 19.76 14.82
CA ARG A 103 -19.50 20.12 13.77
C ARG A 103 -19.10 21.36 12.96
N GLN A 104 -17.82 21.59 12.82
CA GLN A 104 -17.24 22.71 12.10
C GLN A 104 -16.71 22.28 10.74
N ILE A 105 -16.46 23.26 9.86
CA ILE A 105 -15.83 23.06 8.56
C ILE A 105 -14.51 23.80 8.55
N ILE A 106 -13.50 23.15 8.03
CA ILE A 106 -12.23 23.79 7.73
C ILE A 106 -12.10 24.00 6.21
N THR A 107 -11.59 25.14 5.80
CA THR A 107 -11.33 25.44 4.38
C THR A 107 -10.00 24.85 3.94
N PHE A 108 -9.90 24.42 2.67
CA PHE A 108 -8.63 23.95 2.10
C PHE A 108 -7.51 24.97 2.30
N LYS A 109 -7.78 26.28 2.09
CA LYS A 109 -6.81 27.36 2.32
C LYS A 109 -6.26 27.35 3.75
N SER A 110 -7.14 27.17 4.75
CA SER A 110 -6.72 27.11 6.17
C SER A 110 -5.91 25.84 6.45
N ILE A 111 -6.28 24.69 5.87
CA ILE A 111 -5.54 23.44 6.02
C ILE A 111 -4.12 23.58 5.45
N PHE A 112 -3.99 24.07 4.19
CA PHE A 112 -2.68 24.26 3.57
C PHE A 112 -1.83 25.25 4.36
N LYS A 113 -2.39 26.41 4.77
CA LYS A 113 -1.69 27.39 5.59
C LYS A 113 -1.11 26.76 6.86
N ASN A 114 -1.93 25.97 7.59
CA ASN A 114 -1.48 25.33 8.83
C ASN A 114 -0.52 24.15 8.56
N ALA A 115 -0.72 23.38 7.51
CA ALA A 115 0.22 22.33 7.11
C ALA A 115 1.61 22.91 6.81
N PHE A 116 1.67 24.02 6.04
CA PHE A 116 2.95 24.70 5.76
C PHE A 116 3.59 25.31 7.02
N VAL A 117 2.81 25.90 7.92
CA VAL A 117 3.33 26.40 9.20
C VAL A 117 3.89 25.28 10.06
N ASN A 118 3.18 24.14 10.10
CA ASN A 118 3.56 23.02 10.95
C ASN A 118 4.69 22.19 10.35
N VAL A 119 4.85 22.12 9.02
CA VAL A 119 5.96 21.42 8.39
C VAL A 119 7.34 22.05 8.72
N ARG A 120 7.38 23.33 9.06
CA ARG A 120 8.61 24.00 9.50
C ARG A 120 9.27 23.33 10.70
N LYS A 121 8.50 22.65 11.55
CA LYS A 121 9.01 21.86 12.71
C LYS A 121 9.78 20.61 12.29
N LEU A 122 9.60 20.17 11.05
CA LEU A 122 10.31 19.02 10.48
C LEU A 122 11.61 19.43 9.79
N ILE A 123 11.92 20.73 9.67
CA ILE A 123 13.13 21.22 9.02
C ILE A 123 14.35 20.91 9.88
N GLY A 124 15.46 20.48 9.25
CA GLY A 124 16.70 20.08 9.90
C GLY A 124 16.69 18.62 10.32
N VAL A 125 17.32 18.30 11.45
CA VAL A 125 17.43 16.93 11.97
C VAL A 125 16.08 16.21 12.10
N PRO A 126 14.96 16.86 12.53
CA PRO A 126 13.66 16.17 12.63
C PRO A 126 13.16 15.56 11.33
N VAL A 127 13.53 16.08 10.14
CA VAL A 127 13.06 15.53 8.86
C VAL A 127 13.61 14.12 8.64
N ILE A 128 14.84 13.85 9.03
CA ILE A 128 15.46 12.53 8.91
C ILE A 128 14.66 11.51 9.73
N PHE A 129 14.35 11.84 10.97
CA PHE A 129 13.55 10.98 11.84
C PHE A 129 12.11 10.83 11.35
N PHE A 130 11.55 11.87 10.73
CA PHE A 130 10.23 11.80 10.13
C PHE A 130 10.21 10.87 8.90
N VAL A 131 11.23 10.94 8.03
CA VAL A 131 11.39 10.01 6.89
C VAL A 131 11.56 8.58 7.39
N ILE A 132 12.42 8.34 8.38
CA ILE A 132 12.58 7.01 9.00
C ILE A 132 11.26 6.52 9.58
N TYR A 133 10.51 7.38 10.28
CA TYR A 133 9.18 7.06 10.79
C TYR A 133 8.22 6.65 9.67
N LEU A 134 8.17 7.39 8.56
CA LEU A 134 7.36 7.02 7.40
C LEU A 134 7.80 5.70 6.77
N MET A 135 9.11 5.45 6.64
CA MET A 135 9.63 4.17 6.15
C MET A 135 9.24 2.99 7.04
N LEU A 136 9.29 3.16 8.35
CA LEU A 136 8.83 2.15 9.30
C LEU A 136 7.32 1.88 9.19
N MET A 137 6.53 2.84 8.72
CA MET A 137 5.09 2.65 8.49
C MET A 137 4.79 1.81 7.24
N ILE A 138 5.69 1.73 6.25
CA ILE A 138 5.46 1.04 4.97
C ILE A 138 5.05 -0.43 5.14
N PRO A 139 5.75 -1.28 5.93
CA PRO A 139 5.39 -2.69 6.07
C PRO A 139 3.98 -2.92 6.65
N ILE A 140 3.45 -1.92 7.37
CA ILE A 140 2.17 -2.00 8.08
C ILE A 140 1.14 -1.02 7.48
N ALA A 141 1.49 -0.34 6.40
CA ALA A 141 0.66 0.68 5.75
C ALA A 141 -0.74 0.15 5.37
N ASN A 142 -0.84 -1.13 5.04
CA ASN A 142 -2.11 -1.79 4.69
C ASN A 142 -3.09 -1.91 5.87
N LEU A 143 -2.66 -1.62 7.10
CA LEU A 143 -3.52 -1.61 8.30
C LEU A 143 -4.25 -0.26 8.52
N GLY A 144 -4.47 0.53 7.48
CA GLY A 144 -5.34 1.71 7.52
C GLY A 144 -4.66 3.07 7.42
N LEU A 145 -3.33 3.16 7.52
CA LEU A 145 -2.58 4.42 7.36
C LEU A 145 -1.81 4.51 6.02
N SER A 146 -2.20 3.73 5.00
CA SER A 146 -1.57 3.79 3.69
C SER A 146 -1.83 5.12 3.00
N SER A 147 -0.78 5.70 2.41
CA SER A 147 -0.90 6.78 1.42
C SER A 147 -1.06 6.18 0.02
N VAL A 148 -1.73 6.90 -0.89
CA VAL A 148 -1.75 6.54 -2.31
C VAL A 148 -0.33 6.43 -2.87
N LEU A 149 0.60 7.26 -2.39
CA LEU A 149 2.00 7.28 -2.82
C LEU A 149 2.82 6.09 -2.32
N THR A 150 2.42 5.47 -1.18
CA THR A 150 3.15 4.34 -0.58
C THR A 150 2.56 2.99 -0.91
N LYS A 151 1.40 2.93 -1.56
CA LYS A 151 0.67 1.69 -1.84
C LYS A 151 1.50 0.64 -2.60
N ASN A 152 2.38 1.10 -3.49
CA ASN A 152 3.23 0.25 -4.32
C ASN A 152 4.66 0.12 -3.77
N ILE A 153 4.93 0.68 -2.58
CA ILE A 153 6.22 0.53 -1.92
C ILE A 153 6.12 -0.67 -0.98
N TYR A 154 6.89 -1.71 -1.27
CA TYR A 154 6.94 -2.94 -0.48
C TYR A 154 8.37 -3.46 -0.40
N ILE A 155 8.64 -4.31 0.57
CA ILE A 155 9.90 -5.04 0.64
C ILE A 155 9.93 -5.99 -0.56
N PRO A 156 10.96 -5.92 -1.43
CA PRO A 156 11.03 -6.78 -2.61
C PRO A 156 10.83 -8.25 -2.25
N LYS A 157 9.98 -8.95 -3.01
CA LYS A 157 9.62 -10.34 -2.73
C LYS A 157 10.83 -11.26 -2.68
N PHE A 158 11.80 -11.07 -3.58
CA PHE A 158 13.01 -11.88 -3.60
C PHE A 158 13.80 -11.83 -2.28
N LEU A 159 13.81 -10.69 -1.55
CA LEU A 159 14.46 -10.58 -0.23
C LEU A 159 13.68 -11.36 0.84
N THR A 160 12.34 -11.25 0.84
CA THR A 160 11.51 -11.95 1.82
C THR A 160 11.48 -13.45 1.56
N GLU A 161 11.41 -13.85 0.30
CA GLU A 161 11.45 -15.27 -0.12
C GLU A 161 12.79 -15.92 0.24
N GLU A 162 13.91 -15.23 -0.04
CA GLU A 162 15.25 -15.74 0.29
C GLU A 162 15.43 -15.91 1.81
N LEU A 163 14.98 -14.93 2.60
CA LEU A 163 14.99 -15.04 4.06
C LEU A 163 14.11 -16.18 4.58
N MET A 164 12.96 -16.42 3.95
CA MET A 164 12.00 -17.44 4.37
C MET A 164 12.42 -18.88 4.00
N LYS A 165 13.41 -19.07 3.14
CA LYS A 165 13.93 -20.41 2.81
C LYS A 165 14.58 -21.11 3.99
N THR A 166 14.98 -20.42 5.04
CA THR A 166 15.63 -20.99 6.21
C THR A 166 14.86 -20.69 7.49
N THR A 167 14.80 -21.63 8.43
CA THR A 167 14.17 -21.43 9.75
C THR A 167 14.77 -20.22 10.48
N LYS A 168 16.09 -20.04 10.39
CA LYS A 168 16.78 -18.89 10.97
C LYS A 168 16.33 -17.58 10.33
N GLY A 169 16.18 -17.54 9.01
CA GLY A 169 15.68 -16.36 8.29
C GLY A 169 14.22 -16.04 8.62
N ILE A 170 13.34 -17.05 8.77
CA ILE A 170 11.96 -16.87 9.22
C ILE A 170 11.91 -16.20 10.60
N ILE A 171 12.75 -16.67 11.55
CA ILE A 171 12.80 -16.12 12.90
C ILE A 171 13.28 -14.65 12.86
N ILE A 172 14.34 -14.35 12.10
CA ILE A 172 14.89 -12.99 11.98
C ILE A 172 13.84 -12.06 11.37
N TYR A 173 13.23 -12.44 10.24
CA TYR A 173 12.23 -11.65 9.57
C TYR A 173 10.96 -11.45 10.44
N GLY A 174 10.48 -12.51 11.07
CA GLY A 174 9.34 -12.46 11.99
C GLY A 174 9.60 -11.55 13.19
N THR A 175 10.78 -11.65 13.81
CA THR A 175 11.19 -10.80 14.93
C THR A 175 11.27 -9.32 14.50
N PHE A 176 11.85 -9.05 13.31
CA PHE A 176 11.90 -7.72 12.73
C PHE A 176 10.49 -7.14 12.51
N MET A 177 9.58 -7.91 11.90
CA MET A 177 8.20 -7.47 11.64
C MET A 177 7.43 -7.19 12.95
N ILE A 178 7.60 -8.03 13.97
CA ILE A 178 7.01 -7.81 15.30
C ILE A 178 7.57 -6.53 15.94
N ALA A 179 8.88 -6.31 15.88
CA ALA A 179 9.50 -5.09 16.41
C ALA A 179 8.98 -3.83 15.70
N VAL A 180 8.91 -3.86 14.36
CA VAL A 180 8.34 -2.78 13.53
C VAL A 180 6.87 -2.53 13.89
N PHE A 181 6.07 -3.59 14.07
CA PHE A 181 4.67 -3.47 14.48
C PHE A 181 4.53 -2.80 15.86
N ILE A 182 5.29 -3.26 16.86
CA ILE A 182 5.28 -2.68 18.21
C ILE A 182 5.69 -1.21 18.18
N LEU A 183 6.73 -0.86 17.43
CA LEU A 183 7.22 0.52 17.33
C LEU A 183 6.17 1.42 16.66
N ASN A 184 5.57 0.98 15.56
CA ASN A 184 4.50 1.71 14.89
C ASN A 184 3.28 1.92 15.79
N PHE A 185 2.88 0.88 16.51
CA PHE A 185 1.79 0.98 17.48
C PHE A 185 2.09 2.00 18.57
N LYS A 186 3.33 2.06 19.08
CA LYS A 186 3.77 3.05 20.07
C LYS A 186 3.78 4.47 19.52
N LEU A 187 4.07 4.64 18.24
CA LEU A 187 4.19 5.92 17.54
C LEU A 187 2.93 6.33 16.77
N ILE A 188 1.82 5.61 16.92
CA ILE A 188 0.60 5.78 16.11
C ILE A 188 -0.01 7.19 16.22
N PHE A 189 0.12 7.84 17.36
CA PHE A 189 -0.33 9.22 17.58
C PHE A 189 0.65 10.28 17.07
N THR A 190 1.87 9.90 16.68
CA THR A 190 2.93 10.87 16.30
C THR A 190 2.49 11.77 15.17
N LEU A 191 1.93 11.21 14.09
CA LEU A 191 1.50 11.98 12.93
C LEU A 191 0.33 12.93 13.26
N PRO A 192 -0.79 12.49 13.87
CA PRO A 192 -1.85 13.39 14.32
C PRO A 192 -1.35 14.47 15.29
N LEU A 193 -0.48 14.15 16.26
CA LEU A 193 0.11 15.13 17.16
C LEU A 193 0.99 16.15 16.42
N THR A 194 1.80 15.72 15.46
CA THR A 194 2.66 16.62 14.68
C THR A 194 1.84 17.58 13.82
N ILE A 195 0.66 17.14 13.37
CA ILE A 195 -0.27 17.97 12.60
C ILE A 195 -1.02 18.95 13.50
N LEU A 196 -1.52 18.51 14.65
CA LEU A 196 -2.42 19.30 15.51
C LEU A 196 -1.68 20.14 16.54
N ASN A 197 -0.53 19.71 17.05
CA ASN A 197 0.25 20.43 18.07
C ASN A 197 1.35 21.27 17.45
N ARG A 198 1.73 22.32 18.17
CA ARG A 198 2.89 23.19 17.83
C ARG A 198 4.23 22.69 18.38
N GLN A 199 4.23 21.54 19.06
CA GLN A 199 5.41 20.94 19.69
C GLN A 199 6.34 20.30 18.65
N SER A 200 7.62 20.07 19.02
CA SER A 200 8.61 19.41 18.17
C SER A 200 8.23 17.93 17.92
N LEU A 201 8.73 17.37 16.81
CA LEU A 201 8.51 15.96 16.43
C LEU A 201 8.86 15.00 17.60
N PHE A 202 10.02 15.20 18.23
CA PHE A 202 10.48 14.32 19.32
C PHE A 202 9.58 14.37 20.56
N LYS A 203 9.05 15.55 20.89
CA LYS A 203 8.05 15.67 21.98
C LYS A 203 6.76 14.94 21.62
N ASN A 204 6.30 15.06 20.38
CA ASN A 204 5.12 14.35 19.88
C ASN A 204 5.32 12.83 19.86
N MET A 205 6.51 12.33 19.49
CA MET A 205 6.86 10.91 19.57
C MET A 205 6.82 10.38 21.01
N ARG A 206 7.42 11.14 21.96
CA ARG A 206 7.40 10.79 23.38
C ARG A 206 5.97 10.79 23.94
N LEU A 207 5.17 11.78 23.58
CA LEU A 207 3.76 11.88 23.98
C LEU A 207 2.93 10.73 23.40
N SER A 208 3.13 10.39 22.13
CA SER A 208 2.51 9.22 21.50
C SER A 208 2.78 7.94 22.27
N TRP A 209 4.03 7.72 22.65
CA TRP A 209 4.44 6.56 23.47
C TRP A 209 3.73 6.50 24.82
N GLN A 210 3.62 7.64 25.51
CA GLN A 210 2.94 7.73 26.81
C GLN A 210 1.44 7.44 26.69
N ILE A 211 0.75 8.04 25.71
CA ILE A 211 -0.68 7.84 25.47
C ILE A 211 -0.97 6.38 25.12
N THR A 212 -0.17 5.80 24.25
CA THR A 212 -0.32 4.39 23.84
C THR A 212 -0.10 3.45 25.02
N LYS A 213 0.89 3.72 25.88
CA LYS A 213 1.13 2.90 27.08
C LYS A 213 -0.08 2.88 28.01
N ARG A 214 -0.77 4.01 28.17
CA ARG A 214 -1.94 4.15 29.07
C ARG A 214 -3.21 3.52 28.50
N ASN A 215 -3.42 3.60 27.20
CA ASN A 215 -4.68 3.27 26.52
C ASN A 215 -4.59 2.05 25.58
N LYS A 216 -3.53 1.24 25.64
CA LYS A 216 -3.21 0.20 24.64
C LYS A 216 -4.35 -0.76 24.30
N PHE A 217 -4.99 -1.35 25.33
CA PHE A 217 -6.06 -2.34 25.13
C PHE A 217 -7.32 -1.70 24.55
N ARG A 218 -7.70 -0.53 25.07
CA ARG A 218 -8.87 0.21 24.58
C ARG A 218 -8.69 0.60 23.10
N LEU A 219 -7.53 1.17 22.75
CA LEU A 219 -7.21 1.59 21.39
C LEU A 219 -7.27 0.41 20.40
N VAL A 220 -6.66 -0.73 20.76
CA VAL A 220 -6.69 -1.93 19.91
C VAL A 220 -8.11 -2.42 19.71
N ILE A 221 -8.90 -2.56 20.77
CA ILE A 221 -10.27 -3.06 20.70
C ILE A 221 -11.14 -2.13 19.84
N GLU A 222 -11.02 -0.81 20.00
CA GLU A 222 -11.79 0.17 19.23
C GLU A 222 -11.44 0.09 17.73
N ILE A 223 -10.15 0.01 17.40
CA ILE A 223 -9.69 -0.14 16.01
C ILE A 223 -10.24 -1.46 15.42
N VAL A 224 -10.01 -2.58 16.11
CA VAL A 224 -10.44 -3.91 15.61
C VAL A 224 -11.95 -3.97 15.38
N ILE A 225 -12.76 -3.47 16.33
CA ILE A 225 -14.22 -3.50 16.17
C ILE A 225 -14.66 -2.64 14.99
N LEU A 226 -14.09 -1.43 14.83
CA LEU A 226 -14.43 -0.57 13.69
C LEU A 226 -14.06 -1.19 12.37
N GLU A 227 -12.87 -1.78 12.25
CA GLU A 227 -12.43 -2.48 11.04
C GLU A 227 -13.31 -3.69 10.72
N LEU A 228 -13.69 -4.47 11.72
CA LEU A 228 -14.62 -5.59 11.53
C LEU A 228 -16.00 -5.13 11.02
N ILE A 229 -16.52 -4.02 11.55
CA ILE A 229 -17.82 -3.49 11.11
C ILE A 229 -17.73 -2.96 9.68
N ILE A 230 -16.70 -2.17 9.36
CA ILE A 230 -16.50 -1.62 8.00
C ILE A 230 -16.25 -2.78 7.01
N GLY A 231 -15.46 -3.79 7.41
CA GLY A 231 -15.22 -4.98 6.61
C GLY A 231 -16.49 -5.81 6.36
N ALA A 232 -17.35 -5.99 7.39
CA ALA A 232 -18.63 -6.67 7.25
C ALA A 232 -19.57 -5.94 6.27
N ILE A 233 -19.62 -4.60 6.35
CA ILE A 233 -20.39 -3.79 5.38
C ILE A 233 -19.88 -3.98 3.97
N LEU A 234 -18.54 -3.97 3.76
CA LEU A 234 -17.93 -4.23 2.45
C LEU A 234 -18.32 -5.61 1.93
N THR A 235 -18.17 -6.64 2.76
CA THR A 235 -18.52 -8.03 2.40
C THR A 235 -19.97 -8.15 1.97
N LEU A 236 -20.89 -7.52 2.70
CA LEU A 236 -22.33 -7.51 2.35
C LEU A 236 -22.57 -6.80 1.00
N ILE A 237 -21.89 -5.68 0.73
CA ILE A 237 -22.04 -4.97 -0.55
C ILE A 237 -21.49 -5.82 -1.70
N ILE A 238 -20.32 -6.43 -1.54
CA ILE A 238 -19.68 -7.26 -2.57
C ILE A 238 -20.56 -8.50 -2.83
N SER A 239 -20.93 -9.25 -1.79
CA SER A 239 -21.75 -10.46 -1.93
C SER A 239 -23.10 -10.16 -2.55
N GLY A 240 -23.78 -9.08 -2.12
CA GLY A 240 -25.05 -8.66 -2.67
C GLY A 240 -24.97 -8.24 -4.14
N ALA A 241 -23.93 -7.45 -4.50
CA ALA A 241 -23.73 -7.02 -5.88
C ALA A 241 -23.39 -8.20 -6.80
N THR A 242 -22.53 -9.13 -6.35
CA THR A 242 -22.18 -10.34 -7.10
C THR A 242 -23.39 -11.25 -7.28
N TYR A 243 -24.19 -11.47 -6.22
CA TYR A 243 -25.42 -12.26 -6.30
C TYR A 243 -26.41 -11.67 -7.31
N LEU A 244 -26.66 -10.36 -7.26
CA LEU A 244 -27.53 -9.68 -8.22
C LEU A 244 -26.99 -9.77 -9.66
N ALA A 245 -25.70 -9.66 -9.86
CA ALA A 245 -25.09 -9.82 -11.17
C ALA A 245 -25.31 -11.22 -11.74
N ILE A 246 -25.13 -12.29 -10.93
CA ILE A 246 -25.38 -13.68 -11.32
C ILE A 246 -26.87 -13.89 -11.67
N CYS A 247 -27.80 -13.34 -10.87
CA CYS A 247 -29.23 -13.46 -11.18
C CYS A 247 -29.65 -12.80 -12.50
N VAL A 248 -28.94 -11.74 -12.94
CA VAL A 248 -29.25 -11.02 -14.19
C VAL A 248 -28.50 -11.61 -15.40
N ASP A 249 -27.37 -12.23 -15.16
CA ASP A 249 -26.44 -12.74 -16.16
C ASP A 249 -25.83 -14.07 -15.68
N GLU A 250 -26.62 -15.15 -15.80
CA GLU A 250 -26.23 -16.50 -15.36
C GLU A 250 -25.06 -17.05 -16.18
N GLU A 251 -25.00 -16.73 -17.47
CA GLU A 251 -23.95 -17.19 -18.39
C GLU A 251 -22.68 -16.33 -18.33
N GLY A 252 -22.77 -15.10 -17.78
CA GLY A 252 -21.64 -14.20 -17.63
C GLY A 252 -21.17 -13.55 -18.94
N ASP A 253 -22.01 -13.53 -19.95
CA ASP A 253 -21.70 -13.03 -21.31
C ASP A 253 -22.08 -11.56 -21.53
N LYS A 254 -22.87 -10.94 -20.62
CA LYS A 254 -23.34 -9.56 -20.74
C LYS A 254 -22.28 -8.57 -20.23
N PHE A 255 -21.47 -8.06 -21.12
CA PHE A 255 -20.42 -7.06 -20.78
C PHE A 255 -20.94 -5.87 -19.98
N LEU A 256 -22.18 -5.45 -20.18
CA LEU A 256 -22.78 -4.36 -19.40
C LEU A 256 -22.93 -4.73 -17.91
N VAL A 257 -23.44 -5.94 -17.62
CA VAL A 257 -23.62 -6.43 -16.24
C VAL A 257 -22.28 -6.54 -15.54
N SER A 258 -21.31 -7.18 -16.19
CA SER A 258 -19.94 -7.29 -15.69
C SER A 258 -19.29 -5.92 -15.46
N SER A 259 -19.48 -4.96 -16.37
CA SER A 259 -18.95 -3.60 -16.25
C SER A 259 -19.56 -2.85 -15.05
N ILE A 260 -20.87 -2.97 -14.86
CA ILE A 260 -21.57 -2.39 -13.68
C ILE A 260 -21.05 -3.03 -12.39
N LEU A 261 -20.90 -4.36 -12.36
CA LEU A 261 -20.35 -5.08 -11.21
C LEU A 261 -18.95 -4.57 -10.89
N PHE A 262 -18.05 -4.45 -11.87
CA PHE A 262 -16.70 -3.90 -11.67
C PHE A 262 -16.71 -2.48 -11.10
N VAL A 263 -17.61 -1.61 -11.59
CA VAL A 263 -17.75 -0.25 -11.05
C VAL A 263 -18.21 -0.27 -9.61
N VAL A 264 -19.17 -1.13 -9.27
CA VAL A 264 -19.66 -1.29 -7.89
C VAL A 264 -18.54 -1.80 -6.98
N LEU A 265 -17.81 -2.85 -7.39
CA LEU A 265 -16.71 -3.44 -6.63
C LEU A 265 -15.57 -2.42 -6.40
N LYS A 266 -15.12 -1.74 -7.47
CA LYS A 266 -14.07 -0.70 -7.37
C LYS A 266 -14.50 0.46 -6.46
N SER A 267 -15.77 0.87 -6.56
CA SER A 267 -16.33 1.93 -5.71
C SER A 267 -16.43 1.48 -4.25
N ALA A 268 -16.89 0.25 -4.00
CA ALA A 268 -16.98 -0.32 -2.66
C ALA A 268 -15.61 -0.42 -2.00
N LEU A 269 -14.59 -0.91 -2.73
CA LEU A 269 -13.21 -0.95 -2.26
C LEU A 269 -12.64 0.45 -1.99
N PHE A 270 -12.93 1.42 -2.86
CA PHE A 270 -12.52 2.82 -2.64
C PHE A 270 -13.10 3.37 -1.34
N PHE A 271 -14.41 3.21 -1.11
CA PHE A 271 -15.05 3.67 0.11
C PHE A 271 -14.60 2.89 1.34
N TYR A 272 -14.34 1.60 1.22
CA TYR A 272 -13.74 0.79 2.28
C TYR A 272 -12.41 1.38 2.75
N TYR A 273 -11.43 1.55 1.86
CA TYR A 273 -10.13 2.13 2.20
C TYR A 273 -10.25 3.55 2.75
N LEU A 274 -11.17 4.34 2.23
CA LEU A 274 -11.43 5.68 2.72
C LEU A 274 -11.96 5.68 4.15
N PHE A 275 -13.03 4.90 4.41
CA PHE A 275 -13.67 4.87 5.72
C PHE A 275 -12.83 4.16 6.78
N THR A 276 -12.06 3.13 6.43
CA THR A 276 -11.04 2.52 7.28
C THR A 276 -10.00 3.56 7.73
N LYS A 277 -9.43 4.32 6.79
CA LYS A 277 -8.47 5.39 7.12
C LYS A 277 -9.10 6.48 7.99
N LEU A 278 -10.29 6.92 7.67
CA LEU A 278 -11.02 7.94 8.45
C LEU A 278 -11.42 7.44 9.83
N SER A 279 -11.84 6.17 9.98
CA SER A 279 -12.18 5.57 11.26
C SER A 279 -10.98 5.53 12.20
N LEU A 280 -9.83 5.06 11.68
CA LEU A 280 -8.57 5.04 12.44
C LEU A 280 -8.16 6.44 12.88
N ILE A 281 -8.12 7.42 11.97
CA ILE A 281 -7.81 8.81 12.31
C ILE A 281 -8.81 9.37 13.33
N SER A 282 -10.10 9.00 13.24
CA SER A 282 -11.14 9.46 14.16
C SER A 282 -10.93 8.91 15.57
N VAL A 283 -10.58 7.63 15.70
CA VAL A 283 -10.21 7.05 17.00
C VAL A 283 -9.03 7.79 17.61
N LEU A 284 -7.96 7.99 16.81
CA LEU A 284 -6.76 8.68 17.28
C LEU A 284 -7.06 10.11 17.75
N VAL A 285 -7.77 10.90 16.93
CA VAL A 285 -8.15 12.27 17.27
C VAL A 285 -9.07 12.31 18.50
N LEU A 286 -10.02 11.37 18.62
CA LEU A 286 -10.90 11.27 19.78
C LEU A 286 -10.11 11.03 21.08
N HIS A 287 -9.15 10.10 21.04
CA HIS A 287 -8.26 9.85 22.19
C HIS A 287 -7.45 11.09 22.55
N LEU A 288 -6.86 11.79 21.56
CA LEU A 288 -6.11 13.03 21.79
C LEU A 288 -6.98 14.13 22.43
N LYS A 289 -8.23 14.27 21.99
CA LYS A 289 -9.20 15.20 22.60
C LYS A 289 -9.54 14.81 24.04
N GLN A 290 -9.69 13.53 24.34
CA GLN A 290 -9.99 13.04 25.68
C GLN A 290 -8.81 13.18 26.67
N GLU A 291 -7.58 13.11 26.17
CA GLU A 291 -6.36 13.32 26.97
C GLU A 291 -6.04 14.81 27.18
N ASN A 292 -6.78 15.72 26.53
CA ASN A 292 -6.56 17.18 26.59
C ASN A 292 -5.12 17.61 26.28
N VAL A 293 -4.48 16.92 25.32
CA VAL A 293 -3.07 17.14 24.95
C VAL A 293 -2.90 17.97 23.69
N LEU A 294 -4.01 18.44 23.10
CA LEU A 294 -4.00 19.22 21.86
C LEU A 294 -3.84 20.72 22.17
N ASP A 295 -2.83 21.32 21.56
CA ASP A 295 -2.79 22.78 21.45
C ASP A 295 -4.00 23.20 20.60
N GLN A 296 -4.69 24.31 21.00
CA GLN A 296 -5.77 24.83 20.16
C GLN A 296 -5.16 25.27 18.82
N PRO A 297 -5.45 24.57 17.70
CA PRO A 297 -4.93 25.00 16.42
C PRO A 297 -5.56 26.35 16.10
N GLY A 298 -4.77 27.33 15.66
CA GLY A 298 -5.24 28.62 15.16
C GLY A 298 -5.96 28.47 13.82
N LEU A 299 -6.92 27.57 13.76
CA LEU A 299 -7.69 27.21 12.58
C LEU A 299 -8.93 28.10 12.49
N GLU A 300 -9.13 28.69 11.33
CA GLU A 300 -10.38 29.39 11.01
C GLU A 300 -11.45 28.34 10.70
N PHE A 301 -12.32 28.09 11.66
CA PHE A 301 -13.46 27.21 11.48
C PHE A 301 -14.69 27.99 11.00
N LYS A 302 -15.47 27.36 10.14
CA LYS A 302 -16.77 27.89 9.67
C LYS A 302 -17.87 26.89 9.99
N TYR A 303 -19.03 27.40 10.37
CA TYR A 303 -20.21 26.54 10.48
C TYR A 303 -20.78 26.22 9.08
N PRO A 304 -21.24 24.98 8.85
CA PRO A 304 -21.82 24.63 7.57
C PRO A 304 -23.09 25.41 7.30
N LYS A 305 -23.09 26.21 6.23
CA LYS A 305 -24.33 26.76 5.69
C LYS A 305 -25.05 25.65 4.90
N PRO A 306 -26.36 25.52 4.99
CA PRO A 306 -27.12 24.57 4.17
C PRO A 306 -26.91 24.93 2.69
N LYS A 307 -26.23 24.06 1.94
CA LYS A 307 -26.06 24.23 0.50
C LYS A 307 -27.17 23.47 -0.22
N ARG A 308 -27.94 24.15 -1.03
CA ARG A 308 -28.84 23.53 -2.01
C ARG A 308 -27.99 22.66 -2.95
N LYS A 309 -28.30 21.38 -3.11
CA LYS A 309 -27.60 20.49 -4.05
C LYS A 309 -27.74 21.10 -5.45
N SER A 310 -26.62 21.47 -6.08
CA SER A 310 -26.62 21.99 -7.44
C SER A 310 -27.04 20.86 -8.39
N ARG A 311 -28.03 21.12 -9.28
CA ARG A 311 -28.41 20.18 -10.35
C ARG A 311 -27.18 19.83 -11.22
N PHE A 312 -26.32 20.80 -11.46
CA PHE A 312 -25.07 20.60 -12.18
C PHE A 312 -24.18 19.53 -11.52
N PHE A 313 -24.05 19.52 -10.18
CA PHE A 313 -23.27 18.51 -9.47
C PHE A 313 -23.85 17.09 -9.65
N ILE A 314 -25.17 16.95 -9.64
CA ILE A 314 -25.84 15.66 -9.85
C ILE A 314 -25.60 15.18 -11.29
N ILE A 315 -25.76 16.07 -12.27
CA ILE A 315 -25.55 15.74 -13.69
C ILE A 315 -24.08 15.34 -13.94
N SER A 316 -23.10 16.10 -13.41
CA SER A 316 -21.69 15.76 -13.57
C SER A 316 -21.32 14.44 -12.91
N MET A 317 -21.93 14.10 -11.77
CA MET A 317 -21.72 12.81 -11.10
C MET A 317 -22.30 11.65 -11.91
N VAL A 318 -23.51 11.81 -12.46
CA VAL A 318 -24.13 10.79 -13.33
C VAL A 318 -23.27 10.58 -14.58
N LEU A 319 -22.84 11.67 -15.24
CA LEU A 319 -21.96 11.58 -16.41
C LEU A 319 -20.64 10.86 -16.09
N ALA A 320 -20.00 11.18 -14.96
CA ALA A 320 -18.76 10.52 -14.55
C ALA A 320 -18.95 9.01 -14.32
N VAL A 321 -20.05 8.61 -13.67
CA VAL A 321 -20.36 7.18 -13.47
C VAL A 321 -20.61 6.48 -14.80
N THR A 322 -21.39 7.10 -15.71
CA THR A 322 -21.66 6.53 -17.03
C THR A 322 -20.36 6.36 -17.87
N CYS A 323 -19.49 7.38 -17.87
CA CYS A 323 -18.19 7.29 -18.52
C CYS A 323 -17.31 6.17 -17.91
N PHE A 324 -17.37 5.99 -16.58
CA PHE A 324 -16.60 4.96 -15.91
C PHE A 324 -17.13 3.55 -16.22
N ILE A 325 -18.46 3.36 -16.35
CA ILE A 325 -19.05 2.11 -16.84
C ILE A 325 -18.61 1.83 -18.28
N GLY A 326 -18.74 2.81 -19.18
CA GLY A 326 -18.31 2.67 -20.57
C GLY A 326 -16.82 2.34 -20.71
N TYR A 327 -15.96 2.96 -19.91
CA TYR A 327 -14.53 2.64 -19.87
C TYR A 327 -14.25 1.20 -19.42
N ASN A 328 -14.93 0.72 -18.36
CA ASN A 328 -14.76 -0.67 -17.93
C ASN A 328 -15.32 -1.66 -18.97
N MET A 329 -16.42 -1.32 -19.65
CA MET A 329 -16.96 -2.12 -20.75
C MET A 329 -15.96 -2.22 -21.91
N TYR A 330 -15.33 -1.11 -22.28
CA TYR A 330 -14.26 -1.08 -23.29
C TYR A 330 -13.06 -1.96 -22.89
N LEU A 331 -12.62 -1.88 -21.63
CA LEU A 331 -11.51 -2.71 -21.14
C LEU A 331 -11.86 -4.20 -21.17
N LEU A 332 -13.06 -4.58 -20.72
CA LEU A 332 -13.50 -5.97 -20.75
C LEU A 332 -13.58 -6.50 -22.17
N TYR A 333 -14.18 -5.73 -23.07
CA TYR A 333 -14.29 -6.08 -24.49
C TYR A 333 -12.89 -6.32 -25.12
N ASN A 334 -11.96 -5.39 -24.94
CA ASN A 334 -10.61 -5.55 -25.47
C ASN A 334 -9.84 -6.72 -24.85
N ASN A 335 -10.00 -6.95 -23.55
CA ASN A 335 -9.31 -8.05 -22.88
C ASN A 335 -9.87 -9.42 -23.29
N THR A 336 -11.18 -9.52 -23.56
CA THR A 336 -11.78 -10.79 -24.02
C THR A 336 -11.48 -11.11 -25.48
N ILE A 337 -11.34 -10.10 -26.34
CA ILE A 337 -11.00 -10.32 -27.77
C ILE A 337 -9.50 -10.56 -27.98
N ASN A 338 -8.64 -9.96 -27.14
CA ASN A 338 -7.18 -10.07 -27.31
C ASN A 338 -6.55 -11.16 -26.45
N THR A 339 -7.30 -12.11 -25.90
CA THR A 339 -6.74 -13.18 -25.07
C THR A 339 -6.12 -14.31 -25.91
N ASN A 340 -5.01 -14.02 -26.57
CA ASN A 340 -3.99 -15.05 -26.77
C ASN A 340 -3.26 -15.19 -25.41
N ILE A 341 -3.89 -15.88 -24.46
CA ILE A 341 -3.24 -16.22 -23.19
C ILE A 341 -2.39 -17.44 -23.48
N SER A 342 -1.07 -17.24 -23.49
CA SER A 342 -0.13 -18.36 -23.53
C SER A 342 0.10 -18.88 -22.11
N ILE A 343 -0.07 -20.18 -21.95
CA ILE A 343 0.23 -20.86 -20.67
C ILE A 343 1.71 -21.26 -20.71
N ILE A 344 2.47 -20.73 -19.75
CA ILE A 344 3.90 -21.01 -19.62
C ILE A 344 4.12 -21.84 -18.35
N GLY A 345 4.69 -23.02 -18.50
CA GLY A 345 5.13 -23.85 -17.36
C GLY A 345 6.39 -23.25 -16.73
N HIS A 346 6.29 -22.71 -15.52
CA HIS A 346 7.43 -22.16 -14.79
C HIS A 346 8.32 -23.28 -14.29
N ARG A 347 9.57 -23.35 -14.78
CA ARG A 347 10.55 -24.44 -14.52
C ARG A 347 10.02 -25.84 -14.82
N GLY A 348 9.05 -25.94 -15.75
CA GLY A 348 8.26 -27.11 -16.00
C GLY A 348 6.92 -27.12 -15.25
N PHE A 349 6.55 -28.27 -14.67
CA PHE A 349 5.40 -28.42 -13.79
C PHE A 349 5.87 -28.92 -12.42
N GLU A 350 6.20 -28.01 -11.53
CA GLU A 350 6.87 -28.27 -10.25
C GLU A 350 6.08 -29.23 -9.34
N ASP A 351 4.75 -29.20 -9.39
CA ASP A 351 3.89 -30.11 -8.60
C ASP A 351 3.96 -31.59 -9.06
N LYS A 352 4.48 -31.85 -10.27
CA LYS A 352 4.53 -33.17 -10.88
C LYS A 352 5.95 -33.64 -11.22
N GLY A 353 6.96 -32.85 -10.87
CA GLY A 353 8.37 -33.18 -11.07
C GLY A 353 9.28 -32.12 -10.46
N VAL A 354 10.53 -32.49 -10.18
CA VAL A 354 11.50 -31.54 -9.66
C VAL A 354 11.68 -30.36 -10.66
N GLU A 355 11.68 -29.14 -10.17
CA GLU A 355 11.89 -27.94 -10.99
C GLU A 355 13.11 -28.08 -11.92
N ASN A 356 13.03 -27.51 -13.13
CA ASN A 356 14.12 -27.50 -14.10
C ASN A 356 14.64 -28.91 -14.49
N SER A 357 13.80 -29.95 -14.36
CA SER A 357 14.15 -31.33 -14.69
C SER A 357 13.34 -31.92 -15.86
N ILE A 358 13.84 -32.97 -16.48
CA ILE A 358 13.11 -33.66 -17.55
C ILE A 358 11.74 -34.18 -17.08
N PRO A 359 11.56 -34.74 -15.87
CA PRO A 359 10.23 -35.10 -15.37
C PRO A 359 9.25 -33.90 -15.32
N SER A 360 9.66 -32.73 -14.82
CA SER A 360 8.79 -31.55 -14.79
C SER A 360 8.44 -31.02 -16.19
N LEU A 361 9.39 -31.10 -17.14
CA LEU A 361 9.15 -30.77 -18.54
C LEU A 361 8.12 -31.70 -19.19
N LYS A 362 8.28 -33.04 -18.99
CA LYS A 362 7.32 -34.03 -19.49
C LYS A 362 5.93 -33.81 -18.86
N ALA A 363 5.87 -33.45 -17.59
CA ALA A 363 4.61 -33.13 -16.92
C ALA A 363 3.95 -31.87 -17.48
N ALA A 364 4.71 -30.84 -17.78
CA ALA A 364 4.24 -29.62 -18.45
C ALA A 364 3.71 -29.92 -19.86
N ALA A 365 4.43 -30.72 -20.62
CA ALA A 365 3.98 -31.15 -21.94
C ALA A 365 2.67 -31.95 -21.87
N LYS A 366 2.50 -32.84 -20.88
CA LYS A 366 1.23 -33.56 -20.65
C LYS A 366 0.09 -32.64 -20.22
N ALA A 367 0.39 -31.54 -19.53
CA ALA A 367 -0.58 -30.51 -19.16
C ALA A 367 -0.94 -29.59 -20.34
N ASN A 368 -0.36 -29.81 -21.51
CA ASN A 368 -0.63 -29.08 -22.75
C ASN A 368 -0.34 -27.57 -22.66
N VAL A 369 0.73 -27.19 -21.91
CA VAL A 369 1.20 -25.81 -21.86
C VAL A 369 1.88 -25.44 -23.19
N GLU A 370 1.78 -24.17 -23.63
CA GLU A 370 2.34 -23.71 -24.90
C GLU A 370 3.85 -23.52 -24.84
N TYR A 371 4.36 -23.10 -23.69
CA TYR A 371 5.77 -22.82 -23.46
C TYR A 371 6.20 -23.38 -22.10
N VAL A 372 7.50 -23.62 -21.95
CA VAL A 372 8.14 -23.92 -20.68
C VAL A 372 9.29 -22.96 -20.47
N GLU A 373 9.33 -22.35 -19.31
CA GLU A 373 10.44 -21.51 -18.87
C GLU A 373 11.45 -22.40 -18.14
N LEU A 374 12.73 -22.15 -18.35
CA LEU A 374 13.86 -22.83 -17.71
C LEU A 374 14.92 -21.82 -17.30
N ASP A 375 15.50 -22.03 -16.12
CA ASP A 375 16.64 -21.26 -15.64
C ASP A 375 17.96 -21.90 -16.09
N THR A 376 18.94 -21.08 -16.46
CA THR A 376 20.28 -21.57 -16.80
C THR A 376 21.36 -20.79 -16.07
N ILE A 377 22.37 -21.49 -15.58
CA ILE A 377 23.54 -20.92 -14.90
C ILE A 377 24.80 -21.38 -15.64
N MET A 378 25.73 -20.46 -15.80
CA MET A 378 27.02 -20.74 -16.45
C MET A 378 28.04 -21.28 -15.43
N THR A 379 28.68 -22.41 -15.74
CA THR A 379 29.76 -23.01 -14.97
C THR A 379 31.07 -22.24 -15.12
N LYS A 380 32.07 -22.57 -14.29
CA LYS A 380 33.43 -21.98 -14.35
C LYS A 380 34.08 -22.18 -15.71
N ASP A 381 33.88 -23.33 -16.35
CA ASP A 381 34.39 -23.68 -17.69
C ASP A 381 33.45 -23.26 -18.82
N LYS A 382 32.54 -22.27 -18.56
CA LYS A 382 31.66 -21.62 -19.51
C LYS A 382 30.65 -22.55 -20.21
N GLN A 383 30.24 -23.62 -19.56
CA GLN A 383 29.11 -24.44 -20.00
C GLN A 383 27.83 -23.99 -19.29
N PHE A 384 26.65 -24.23 -19.91
CA PHE A 384 25.38 -23.93 -19.29
C PHE A 384 24.78 -25.17 -18.64
N VAL A 385 24.28 -25.00 -17.42
CA VAL A 385 23.54 -26.01 -16.66
C VAL A 385 22.16 -25.46 -16.36
N VAL A 386 21.14 -26.31 -16.48
CA VAL A 386 19.75 -25.95 -16.16
C VAL A 386 19.59 -26.03 -14.64
N SER A 387 19.47 -24.88 -14.00
CA SER A 387 19.25 -24.72 -12.55
C SER A 387 18.85 -23.30 -12.24
N HIS A 388 17.93 -23.13 -11.27
CA HIS A 388 17.59 -21.82 -10.73
C HIS A 388 18.62 -21.34 -9.70
N ASP A 389 19.00 -22.23 -8.77
CA ASP A 389 19.92 -21.90 -7.69
C ASP A 389 21.37 -22.10 -8.13
N ASN A 390 22.22 -21.14 -7.84
CA ASN A 390 23.67 -21.31 -8.04
C ASN A 390 24.24 -22.39 -7.09
N ASN A 391 23.67 -22.55 -5.88
CA ASN A 391 24.08 -23.58 -4.93
C ASN A 391 23.18 -24.80 -5.02
N LEU A 392 23.78 -25.94 -5.27
CA LEU A 392 23.08 -27.23 -5.51
C LEU A 392 22.47 -27.87 -4.24
N LYS A 393 22.76 -27.34 -3.04
CA LYS A 393 22.40 -27.98 -1.76
C LYS A 393 20.88 -28.24 -1.61
N ARG A 394 20.04 -27.32 -2.10
CA ARG A 394 18.58 -27.44 -1.95
C ARG A 394 18.02 -28.64 -2.71
N LEU A 395 18.45 -28.85 -3.91
CA LEU A 395 17.94 -29.93 -4.78
C LEU A 395 18.71 -31.25 -4.68
N THR A 396 20.02 -31.19 -4.42
CA THR A 396 20.90 -32.38 -4.46
C THR A 396 21.48 -32.74 -3.09
N GLY A 397 21.35 -31.90 -2.08
CA GLY A 397 22.02 -32.04 -0.78
C GLY A 397 23.51 -31.66 -0.81
N VAL A 398 24.12 -31.48 -1.99
CA VAL A 398 25.54 -31.16 -2.16
C VAL A 398 25.77 -29.68 -2.07
N ASN A 399 26.56 -29.21 -1.10
CA ASN A 399 26.89 -27.80 -0.95
C ASN A 399 28.00 -27.36 -1.93
N LYS A 400 27.62 -27.04 -3.17
CA LYS A 400 28.52 -26.69 -4.26
C LYS A 400 27.89 -25.61 -5.13
N ASN A 401 28.70 -24.59 -5.53
CA ASN A 401 28.24 -23.51 -6.40
C ASN A 401 28.52 -23.86 -7.87
N ILE A 402 27.52 -23.76 -8.72
CA ILE A 402 27.62 -24.04 -10.16
C ILE A 402 28.64 -23.10 -10.82
N SER A 403 28.54 -21.79 -10.55
CA SER A 403 29.43 -20.77 -11.16
C SER A 403 30.91 -20.92 -10.80
N GLU A 404 31.24 -21.63 -9.73
CA GLU A 404 32.61 -21.89 -9.25
C GLU A 404 33.12 -23.28 -9.61
N SER A 405 32.28 -24.14 -10.21
CA SER A 405 32.56 -25.54 -10.53
C SER A 405 32.65 -25.76 -12.04
N ASN A 406 33.41 -26.76 -12.45
CA ASN A 406 33.42 -27.18 -13.84
C ASN A 406 32.18 -28.05 -14.15
N PHE A 407 31.76 -28.06 -15.42
CA PHE A 407 30.57 -28.80 -15.88
C PHE A 407 30.57 -30.26 -15.43
N LYS A 408 31.69 -30.96 -15.57
CA LYS A 408 31.83 -32.37 -15.16
C LYS A 408 31.59 -32.62 -13.68
N ASP A 409 31.77 -31.61 -12.84
CA ASP A 409 31.62 -31.72 -11.38
C ASP A 409 30.18 -31.50 -10.89
N VAL A 410 29.30 -31.01 -11.74
CA VAL A 410 27.91 -30.66 -11.42
C VAL A 410 26.88 -31.50 -12.18
N VAL A 411 27.28 -32.08 -13.32
CA VAL A 411 26.44 -32.98 -14.11
C VAL A 411 26.41 -34.36 -13.50
N GLY A 412 25.23 -35.00 -13.47
CA GLY A 412 25.03 -36.32 -12.92
C GLY A 412 24.81 -36.38 -11.39
N LEU A 413 24.73 -35.20 -10.72
CA LEU A 413 24.28 -35.15 -9.34
C LEU A 413 22.77 -35.43 -9.31
N GLU A 414 22.41 -36.56 -8.66
CA GLU A 414 20.98 -36.90 -8.50
C GLU A 414 20.29 -35.95 -7.53
N ASN A 415 19.02 -35.64 -7.84
CA ASN A 415 18.20 -34.84 -6.96
C ASN A 415 17.92 -35.60 -5.65
N ALA A 416 18.29 -35.01 -4.51
CA ALA A 416 18.09 -35.59 -3.19
C ALA A 416 16.61 -35.60 -2.73
N SER A 417 15.72 -34.90 -3.45
CA SER A 417 14.28 -34.92 -3.19
C SER A 417 13.66 -36.19 -3.78
N LYS A 418 13.39 -37.14 -2.92
CA LYS A 418 12.53 -38.29 -3.24
C LYS A 418 11.13 -37.78 -3.57
N TRP A 419 10.77 -37.88 -4.85
CA TRP A 419 9.37 -37.98 -5.24
C TRP A 419 9.05 -39.49 -5.25
N THR A 420 8.53 -39.94 -4.13
CA THR A 420 7.80 -41.23 -4.05
C THR A 420 6.34 -40.96 -4.34
#